data_57675a0b2def305108ea408fbdc21a4b
#
_entry.id   57675a0b2def305108ea408fbdc21a4b
#
_cell.length_a   1.000
_cell.length_b   1.000
_cell.length_c   1.000
_cell.angle_alpha   90.00
_cell.angle_beta   90.00
_cell.angle_gamma   90.00
#
_symmetry.space_group_name_H-M   'P 1'
#
loop_
_entity.id
_entity.type
_entity.pdbx_description
1 polymer ?
#
loop_
_entity_poly.entity_id
_entity_poly.type
_entity_poly.pdbx_seq_one_letter_code
_entity_poly.pdbx_strand_id
1 'polypeptide(L)'
;WTLSNAHRVIAEIAETGKRLTTIYVTHAHPDHYFGLGVITNTFPSARVIALAPVARTINHQFFGKLEHWEQVIGATNVCRKTVNIEVLGQNYFELEGQRIEIIPEVIGDLKYNTVVWIPSIKTLYGSDVLFNQAHPFTCEVTAEERQQWIRDIESLEKIGADVIIPGHQKPGMPFDSSSFTFMKNYLLATEEEIARSKDQANFFY
;
A
#
# COMPACT_ATOMS: atom_id res chain seq x y z
N TRP A 1 -3.96 -10.21 0.38
CA TRP A 1 -4.05 -10.56 1.79
C TRP A 1 -4.46 -12.02 1.97
N THR A 2 -5.70 -12.45 1.75
CA THR A 2 -6.09 -13.86 1.86
C THR A 2 -5.80 -14.67 0.58
N LEU A 3 -5.78 -16.01 0.69
CA LEU A 3 -5.70 -16.90 -0.49
C LEU A 3 -6.82 -16.59 -1.49
N SER A 4 -8.05 -16.39 -1.00
CA SER A 4 -9.19 -16.04 -1.86
C SER A 4 -8.97 -14.73 -2.61
N ASN A 5 -8.48 -13.68 -1.93
CA ASN A 5 -8.18 -12.41 -2.58
C ASN A 5 -7.09 -12.56 -3.65
N ALA A 6 -6.03 -13.33 -3.36
CA ALA A 6 -4.95 -13.57 -4.33
C ALA A 6 -5.45 -14.29 -5.59
N HIS A 7 -6.32 -15.29 -5.45
CA HIS A 7 -6.93 -15.97 -6.59
C HIS A 7 -7.86 -15.04 -7.41
N ARG A 8 -8.57 -14.11 -6.77
CA ARG A 8 -9.35 -13.08 -7.49
C ARG A 8 -8.46 -12.15 -8.30
N VAL A 9 -7.35 -11.68 -7.70
CA VAL A 9 -6.35 -10.86 -8.42
C VAL A 9 -5.78 -11.63 -9.62
N ILE A 10 -5.49 -12.94 -9.48
CA ILE A 10 -5.03 -13.77 -10.59
C ILE A 10 -6.08 -13.84 -11.71
N ALA A 11 -7.35 -13.99 -11.38
CA ALA A 11 -8.42 -14.01 -12.37
C ALA A 11 -8.52 -12.67 -13.11
N GLU A 12 -8.53 -11.56 -12.39
CA GLU A 12 -8.54 -10.22 -12.99
C GLU A 12 -7.33 -9.99 -13.93
N ILE A 13 -6.13 -10.40 -13.53
CA ILE A 13 -4.93 -10.30 -14.38
C ILE A 13 -5.13 -11.16 -15.65
N ALA A 14 -5.59 -12.39 -15.53
CA ALA A 14 -5.78 -13.29 -16.66
C ALA A 14 -6.84 -12.76 -17.65
N GLU A 15 -7.92 -12.16 -17.15
CA GLU A 15 -8.98 -11.57 -17.97
C GLU A 15 -8.50 -10.38 -18.81
N THR A 16 -7.42 -9.68 -18.38
CA THR A 16 -6.81 -8.63 -19.22
C THR A 16 -6.20 -9.15 -20.52
N GLY A 17 -5.89 -10.45 -20.61
CA GLY A 17 -5.12 -11.05 -21.70
C GLY A 17 -3.66 -10.59 -21.78
N LYS A 18 -3.18 -9.81 -20.81
CA LYS A 18 -1.82 -9.28 -20.76
C LYS A 18 -0.90 -10.21 -19.98
N ARG A 19 0.40 -10.14 -20.28
CA ARG A 19 1.43 -10.88 -19.55
C ARG A 19 1.86 -10.10 -18.31
N LEU A 20 1.72 -10.69 -17.13
CA LEU A 20 2.30 -10.14 -15.91
C LEU A 20 3.83 -10.33 -15.94
N THR A 21 4.57 -9.25 -15.92
CA THR A 21 6.05 -9.24 -15.94
C THR A 21 6.66 -8.76 -14.64
N THR A 22 5.96 -7.87 -13.92
CA THR A 22 6.51 -7.21 -12.74
C THR A 22 5.42 -6.97 -11.71
N ILE A 23 5.73 -7.25 -10.45
CA ILE A 23 4.93 -6.92 -9.28
C ILE A 23 5.77 -6.01 -8.41
N TYR A 24 5.32 -4.79 -8.19
CA TYR A 24 5.97 -3.85 -7.29
C TYR A 24 5.26 -3.85 -5.93
N VAL A 25 6.02 -4.02 -4.84
CA VAL A 25 5.49 -3.97 -3.47
C VAL A 25 5.80 -2.61 -2.87
N THR A 26 4.75 -1.87 -2.51
CA THR A 26 4.86 -0.47 -2.07
C THR A 26 5.31 -0.31 -0.64
N HIS A 27 4.87 -1.20 0.26
CA HIS A 27 5.21 -1.16 1.68
C HIS A 27 5.01 -2.53 2.34
N ALA A 28 5.29 -2.63 3.64
CA ALA A 28 5.45 -3.89 4.34
C ALA A 28 4.22 -4.28 5.19
N HIS A 29 3.00 -3.94 4.77
CA HIS A 29 1.79 -4.51 5.39
C HIS A 29 1.36 -5.81 4.70
N PRO A 30 0.87 -6.80 5.46
CA PRO A 30 0.57 -8.15 4.98
C PRO A 30 -0.40 -8.24 3.81
N ASP A 31 -1.39 -7.37 3.76
CA ASP A 31 -2.37 -7.31 2.68
C ASP A 31 -1.76 -6.90 1.33
N HIS A 32 -0.57 -6.31 1.32
CA HIS A 32 0.17 -5.94 0.11
C HIS A 32 1.18 -6.99 -0.35
N TYR A 33 1.51 -8.02 0.48
CA TYR A 33 2.50 -9.02 0.07
C TYR A 33 2.14 -10.48 0.37
N PHE A 34 1.19 -10.80 1.26
CA PHE A 34 0.84 -12.19 1.56
C PHE A 34 0.33 -12.97 0.35
N GLY A 35 -0.31 -12.30 -0.61
CA GLY A 35 -0.77 -12.93 -1.85
C GLY A 35 0.32 -13.32 -2.84
N LEU A 36 1.54 -12.82 -2.67
CA LEU A 36 2.64 -12.98 -3.64
C LEU A 36 2.96 -14.44 -3.95
N GLY A 37 2.96 -15.31 -2.92
CA GLY A 37 3.25 -16.73 -3.10
C GLY A 37 2.27 -17.44 -4.02
N VAL A 38 0.99 -17.05 -4.00
CA VAL A 38 -0.06 -17.59 -4.88
C VAL A 38 0.08 -17.02 -6.29
N ILE A 39 0.27 -15.70 -6.39
CA ILE A 39 0.39 -15.00 -7.68
C ILE A 39 1.61 -15.49 -8.44
N THR A 40 2.78 -15.61 -7.79
CA THR A 40 4.01 -16.09 -8.43
C THR A 40 4.00 -17.57 -8.76
N ASN A 41 3.18 -18.39 -8.11
CA ASN A 41 2.95 -19.77 -8.54
C ASN A 41 2.25 -19.84 -9.89
N THR A 42 1.30 -18.93 -10.14
CA THR A 42 0.55 -18.86 -11.40
C THR A 42 1.35 -18.15 -12.49
N PHE A 43 2.10 -17.11 -12.12
CA PHE A 43 2.91 -16.31 -13.04
C PHE A 43 4.41 -16.38 -12.66
N PRO A 44 5.08 -17.52 -12.85
CA PRO A 44 6.44 -17.76 -12.33
C PRO A 44 7.52 -16.91 -13.01
N SER A 45 7.24 -16.30 -14.16
CA SER A 45 8.14 -15.38 -14.83
C SER A 45 8.02 -13.93 -14.35
N ALA A 46 7.03 -13.61 -13.52
CA ALA A 46 6.87 -12.27 -12.97
C ALA A 46 7.95 -12.00 -11.91
N ARG A 47 8.66 -10.88 -12.06
CA ARG A 47 9.59 -10.38 -11.05
C ARG A 47 8.82 -9.72 -9.92
N VAL A 48 9.20 -9.98 -8.69
CA VAL A 48 8.71 -9.24 -7.52
C VAL A 48 9.80 -8.28 -7.08
N ILE A 49 9.51 -6.99 -7.11
CA ILE A 49 10.48 -5.93 -6.84
C ILE A 49 9.98 -5.00 -5.74
N ALA A 50 10.89 -4.41 -4.97
CA ALA A 50 10.59 -3.35 -4.00
C ALA A 50 11.85 -2.51 -3.74
N LEU A 51 11.69 -1.34 -3.14
CA LEU A 51 12.83 -0.59 -2.60
C LEU A 51 13.43 -1.32 -1.39
N ALA A 52 14.71 -1.08 -1.14
CA ALA A 52 15.48 -1.78 -0.10
C ALA A 52 14.85 -1.71 1.31
N PRO A 53 14.32 -0.59 1.81
CA PRO A 53 13.65 -0.55 3.12
C PRO A 53 12.45 -1.49 3.19
N VAL A 54 11.60 -1.50 2.16
CA VAL A 54 10.40 -2.34 2.08
C VAL A 54 10.78 -3.82 2.07
N ALA A 55 11.69 -4.23 1.17
CA ALA A 55 12.13 -5.62 1.06
C ALA A 55 12.75 -6.14 2.37
N ARG A 56 13.60 -5.33 3.03
CA ARG A 56 14.20 -5.69 4.33
C ARG A 56 13.14 -5.86 5.42
N THR A 57 12.17 -4.93 5.48
CA THR A 57 11.12 -4.98 6.49
C THR A 57 10.25 -6.23 6.31
N ILE A 58 9.83 -6.55 5.08
CA ILE A 58 9.07 -7.77 4.79
C ILE A 58 9.84 -9.01 5.21
N ASN A 59 11.11 -9.14 4.80
CA ASN A 59 11.93 -10.28 5.13
C ASN A 59 12.12 -10.47 6.64
N HIS A 60 12.25 -9.37 7.38
CA HIS A 60 12.42 -9.42 8.85
C HIS A 60 11.15 -9.85 9.57
N GLN A 61 10.00 -9.35 9.16
CA GLN A 61 8.75 -9.50 9.90
C GLN A 61 7.80 -10.60 9.38
N PHE A 62 8.09 -11.22 8.21
CA PHE A 62 7.16 -12.13 7.52
C PHE A 62 6.58 -13.21 8.43
N PHE A 63 7.45 -13.96 9.12
CA PHE A 63 6.99 -15.08 9.96
C PHE A 63 6.22 -14.63 11.19
N GLY A 64 6.61 -13.52 11.83
CA GLY A 64 5.86 -12.96 12.96
C GLY A 64 4.49 -12.44 12.56
N LYS A 65 4.41 -11.72 11.42
CA LYS A 65 3.12 -11.28 10.86
C LYS A 65 2.27 -12.49 10.42
N LEU A 66 2.87 -13.51 9.82
CA LEU A 66 2.19 -14.74 9.43
C LEU A 66 1.53 -15.43 10.65
N GLU A 67 2.29 -15.68 11.71
CA GLU A 67 1.79 -16.30 12.94
C GLU A 67 0.62 -15.52 13.55
N HIS A 68 0.75 -14.18 13.62
CA HIS A 68 -0.30 -13.31 14.13
C HIS A 68 -1.58 -13.42 13.26
N TRP A 69 -1.46 -13.27 11.96
CA TRP A 69 -2.62 -13.24 11.07
C TRP A 69 -3.27 -14.62 10.86
N GLU A 70 -2.53 -15.71 11.01
CA GLU A 70 -3.14 -17.05 11.07
C GLU A 70 -4.11 -17.21 12.23
N GLN A 71 -3.83 -16.56 13.36
CA GLN A 71 -4.75 -16.56 14.51
C GLN A 71 -6.00 -15.69 14.25
N VAL A 72 -5.85 -14.60 13.50
CA VAL A 72 -6.94 -13.64 13.27
C VAL A 72 -7.88 -14.10 12.14
N ILE A 73 -7.35 -14.54 11.01
CA ILE A 73 -8.14 -14.88 9.80
C ILE A 73 -8.17 -16.37 9.47
N GLY A 74 -7.49 -17.19 10.26
CA GLY A 74 -7.40 -18.64 10.09
C GLY A 74 -6.22 -19.07 9.21
N ALA A 75 -5.51 -20.12 9.67
CA ALA A 75 -4.29 -20.63 9.02
C ALA A 75 -4.49 -21.12 7.57
N THR A 76 -5.71 -21.52 7.22
CA THR A 76 -6.07 -21.95 5.84
C THR A 76 -6.30 -20.77 4.89
N ASN A 77 -6.33 -19.54 5.40
CA ASN A 77 -6.64 -18.35 4.60
C ASN A 77 -5.39 -17.55 4.21
N VAL A 78 -4.21 -17.91 4.73
CA VAL A 78 -2.95 -17.20 4.44
C VAL A 78 -1.98 -18.07 3.63
N CYS A 79 -1.19 -17.43 2.77
CA CYS A 79 -0.13 -18.09 2.03
C CYS A 79 1.16 -18.10 2.85
N ARG A 80 1.67 -19.29 3.17
CA ARG A 80 2.93 -19.48 3.94
C ARG A 80 4.18 -19.40 3.08
N LYS A 81 4.02 -19.30 1.75
CA LYS A 81 5.14 -19.30 0.84
C LYS A 81 5.80 -17.92 0.81
N THR A 82 7.07 -17.88 1.19
CA THR A 82 7.92 -16.71 0.97
C THR A 82 8.25 -16.55 -0.51
N VAL A 83 8.43 -15.31 -0.94
CA VAL A 83 8.81 -14.96 -2.31
C VAL A 83 10.08 -14.13 -2.25
N ASN A 84 11.00 -14.40 -3.17
CA ASN A 84 12.19 -13.56 -3.32
C ASN A 84 11.77 -12.19 -3.85
N ILE A 85 12.07 -11.14 -3.09
CA ILE A 85 11.82 -9.75 -3.49
C ILE A 85 13.15 -9.17 -3.95
N GLU A 86 13.24 -8.86 -5.23
CA GLU A 86 14.42 -8.21 -5.83
C GLU A 86 14.46 -6.73 -5.41
N VAL A 87 15.59 -6.30 -4.89
CA VAL A 87 15.77 -4.92 -4.46
C VAL A 87 16.06 -4.02 -5.66
N LEU A 88 15.22 -3.00 -5.86
CA LEU A 88 15.50 -1.94 -6.83
C LEU A 88 16.65 -1.06 -6.33
N GLY A 89 17.65 -0.86 -7.18
CA GLY A 89 18.76 0.04 -6.92
C GLY A 89 18.50 1.52 -7.24
N GLN A 90 17.29 1.83 -7.70
CA GLN A 90 16.88 3.17 -8.14
C GLN A 90 15.38 3.38 -7.93
N ASN A 91 14.94 4.63 -7.91
CA ASN A 91 13.54 4.98 -7.65
C ASN A 91 12.67 4.96 -8.92
N TYR A 92 12.90 4.02 -9.81
CA TYR A 92 12.06 3.78 -10.98
C TYR A 92 12.33 2.40 -11.58
N PHE A 93 11.42 1.94 -12.41
CA PHE A 93 11.63 0.85 -13.36
C PHE A 93 10.92 1.17 -14.66
N GLU A 94 11.19 0.37 -15.69
CA GLU A 94 10.59 0.58 -17.00
C GLU A 94 9.66 -0.57 -17.36
N LEU A 95 8.55 -0.23 -18.01
CA LEU A 95 7.60 -1.16 -18.61
C LEU A 95 7.32 -0.69 -20.04
N GLU A 96 7.65 -1.54 -21.02
CA GLU A 96 7.46 -1.23 -22.47
C GLU A 96 8.05 0.12 -22.89
N GLY A 97 9.22 0.46 -22.34
CA GLY A 97 9.92 1.72 -22.61
C GLY A 97 9.33 2.94 -21.89
N GLN A 98 8.29 2.75 -21.08
CA GLN A 98 7.73 3.82 -20.24
C GLN A 98 8.30 3.72 -18.83
N ARG A 99 8.71 4.87 -18.31
CA ARG A 99 9.23 4.98 -16.95
C ARG A 99 8.08 5.00 -15.93
N ILE A 100 8.21 4.15 -14.92
CA ILE A 100 7.34 4.12 -13.74
C ILE A 100 8.19 4.58 -12.57
N GLU A 101 7.85 5.72 -11.99
CA GLU A 101 8.61 6.37 -10.94
C GLU A 101 8.10 5.96 -9.56
N ILE A 102 9.03 5.81 -8.63
CA ILE A 102 8.74 5.50 -7.23
C ILE A 102 9.11 6.73 -6.39
N ILE A 103 8.16 7.22 -5.65
CA ILE A 103 8.37 8.28 -4.65
C ILE A 103 8.63 7.57 -3.32
N PRO A 104 9.87 7.58 -2.83
CA PRO A 104 10.25 6.82 -1.64
C PRO A 104 9.98 7.58 -0.35
N GLU A 105 10.04 6.85 0.77
CA GLU A 105 10.11 7.39 2.13
C GLU A 105 8.95 8.31 2.51
N VAL A 106 7.77 8.10 1.92
CA VAL A 106 6.55 8.79 2.32
C VAL A 106 6.00 8.16 3.60
N ILE A 107 5.45 8.96 4.47
CA ILE A 107 4.70 8.45 5.61
C ILE A 107 3.27 8.13 5.16
N GLY A 108 2.82 6.96 5.51
CA GLY A 108 1.44 6.48 5.37
C GLY A 108 1.01 5.82 6.67
N ASP A 109 0.25 4.75 6.56
CA ASP A 109 -0.13 3.90 7.68
C ASP A 109 1.06 3.16 8.32
N LEU A 110 2.19 3.15 7.64
CA LEU A 110 3.48 2.63 8.06
C LEU A 110 4.59 3.57 7.59
N LYS A 111 5.70 3.59 8.32
CA LYS A 111 6.94 4.24 7.88
C LYS A 111 7.53 3.53 6.65
N TYR A 112 8.18 4.26 5.76
CA TYR A 112 8.75 3.76 4.50
C TYR A 112 7.71 3.27 3.49
N ASN A 113 6.52 3.87 3.47
CA ASN A 113 5.63 3.73 2.35
C ASN A 113 6.27 4.29 1.08
N THR A 114 5.84 3.79 -0.05
CA THR A 114 6.23 4.32 -1.36
C THR A 114 4.99 4.53 -2.21
N VAL A 115 5.03 5.56 -3.04
CA VAL A 115 3.97 5.92 -3.98
C VAL A 115 4.48 5.72 -5.39
N VAL A 116 3.62 5.26 -6.29
CA VAL A 116 3.99 5.04 -7.70
C VAL A 116 3.40 6.15 -8.56
N TRP A 117 4.26 6.82 -9.31
CA TRP A 117 3.88 7.81 -10.31
C TRP A 117 4.14 7.29 -11.72
N ILE A 118 3.13 7.36 -12.60
CA ILE A 118 3.20 6.93 -13.99
C ILE A 118 2.98 8.17 -14.87
N PRO A 119 4.07 8.89 -15.25
CA PRO A 119 3.98 10.17 -15.96
C PRO A 119 3.23 10.08 -17.29
N SER A 120 3.45 8.99 -18.05
CA SER A 120 2.89 8.81 -19.39
C SER A 120 1.37 8.79 -19.45
N ILE A 121 0.71 8.46 -18.33
CA ILE A 121 -0.75 8.42 -18.19
C ILE A 121 -1.23 9.27 -17.01
N LYS A 122 -0.36 10.11 -16.45
CA LYS A 122 -0.64 11.00 -15.30
C LYS A 122 -1.40 10.32 -14.17
N THR A 123 -1.00 9.09 -13.83
CA THR A 123 -1.64 8.28 -12.79
C THR A 123 -0.73 8.16 -11.57
N LEU A 124 -1.28 8.46 -10.40
CA LEU A 124 -0.65 8.27 -9.10
C LEU A 124 -1.32 7.10 -8.38
N TYR A 125 -0.56 6.04 -8.06
CA TYR A 125 -1.00 5.02 -7.12
C TYR A 125 -0.45 5.37 -5.74
N GLY A 126 -1.35 5.80 -4.86
CA GLY A 126 -1.01 6.38 -3.56
C GLY A 126 -0.65 5.36 -2.49
N SER A 127 -0.83 4.05 -2.74
CA SER A 127 -0.64 3.04 -1.69
C SER A 127 -1.41 3.42 -0.42
N ASP A 128 -0.95 3.01 0.76
CA ASP A 128 -1.56 3.32 2.04
C ASP A 128 -1.12 4.67 2.64
N VAL A 129 -0.61 5.54 1.77
CA VAL A 129 -0.56 6.99 2.00
C VAL A 129 -1.91 7.63 1.74
N LEU A 130 -2.71 7.02 0.83
CA LEU A 130 -4.04 7.50 0.46
C LEU A 130 -5.12 6.45 0.71
N PHE A 131 -6.15 6.88 1.40
CA PHE A 131 -7.43 6.17 1.58
C PHE A 131 -8.56 7.05 1.05
N ASN A 132 -9.71 6.47 0.69
CA ASN A 132 -10.89 7.24 0.34
C ASN A 132 -12.16 6.58 0.87
N GLN A 133 -12.83 7.22 1.84
CA GLN A 133 -14.03 6.71 2.51
C GLN A 133 -13.82 5.31 3.13
N ALA A 134 -12.60 5.01 3.55
CA ALA A 134 -12.18 3.85 4.33
C ALA A 134 -11.36 4.35 5.51
N HIS A 135 -11.42 3.66 6.65
CA HIS A 135 -10.65 4.05 7.82
C HIS A 135 -9.15 3.76 7.61
N PRO A 136 -8.28 4.77 7.65
CA PRO A 136 -6.85 4.57 7.64
C PRO A 136 -6.37 3.83 8.90
N PHE A 137 -5.35 3.00 8.73
CA PHE A 137 -4.67 2.38 9.85
C PHE A 137 -3.60 3.34 10.38
N THR A 138 -3.81 3.91 11.57
CA THR A 138 -2.97 5.00 12.10
C THR A 138 -2.17 4.62 13.35
N CYS A 139 -2.25 3.37 13.81
CA CYS A 139 -1.67 2.96 15.09
C CYS A 139 -0.17 2.58 15.02
N GLU A 140 0.43 2.46 13.84
CA GLU A 140 1.87 2.22 13.68
C GLU A 140 2.67 3.52 13.44
N VAL A 141 2.04 4.69 13.55
CA VAL A 141 2.68 6.01 13.35
C VAL A 141 2.47 6.94 14.54
N THR A 142 3.50 7.71 14.87
CA THR A 142 3.46 8.71 15.95
C THR A 142 2.69 9.98 15.53
N ALA A 143 2.42 10.88 16.48
CA ALA A 143 1.80 12.18 16.19
C ALA A 143 2.64 13.01 15.21
N GLU A 144 3.96 13.04 15.39
CA GLU A 144 4.89 13.74 14.49
C GLU A 144 4.88 13.13 13.09
N GLU A 145 4.81 11.80 12.98
CA GLU A 145 4.71 11.10 11.70
C GLU A 145 3.36 11.35 11.03
N ARG A 146 2.24 11.43 11.76
CA ARG A 146 0.95 11.83 11.17
C ARG A 146 0.95 13.26 10.64
N GLN A 147 1.65 14.18 11.32
CA GLN A 147 1.87 15.53 10.78
C GLN A 147 2.76 15.52 9.52
N GLN A 148 3.76 14.65 9.47
CA GLN A 148 4.55 14.47 8.25
C GLN A 148 3.72 13.86 7.13
N TRP A 149 2.84 12.92 7.44
CA TRP A 149 1.91 12.31 6.47
C TRP A 149 1.04 13.37 5.77
N ILE A 150 0.52 14.36 6.51
CA ILE A 150 -0.22 15.48 5.90
C ILE A 150 0.68 16.25 4.91
N ARG A 151 1.92 16.58 5.28
CA ARG A 151 2.86 17.29 4.40
C ARG A 151 3.23 16.48 3.16
N ASP A 152 3.38 15.18 3.31
CA ASP A 152 3.65 14.26 2.20
C ASP A 152 2.47 14.25 1.22
N ILE A 153 1.23 14.16 1.72
CA ILE A 153 0.01 14.27 0.90
C ILE A 153 -0.02 15.59 0.14
N GLU A 154 0.28 16.72 0.79
CA GLU A 154 0.34 18.03 0.13
C GLU A 154 1.41 18.10 -0.97
N SER A 155 2.49 17.37 -0.80
CA SER A 155 3.54 17.26 -1.81
C SER A 155 3.13 16.39 -3.00
N LEU A 156 2.43 15.29 -2.74
CA LEU A 156 1.86 14.42 -3.78
C LEU A 156 0.78 15.13 -4.60
N GLU A 157 -0.05 15.95 -3.98
CA GLU A 157 -1.08 16.74 -4.64
C GLU A 157 -0.50 17.71 -5.69
N LYS A 158 0.70 18.26 -5.44
CA LYS A 158 1.41 19.16 -6.36
C LYS A 158 1.93 18.49 -7.64
N ILE A 159 1.97 17.15 -7.70
CA ILE A 159 2.36 16.40 -8.89
C ILE A 159 1.36 16.64 -10.03
N GLY A 160 0.09 16.91 -9.70
CA GLY A 160 -0.95 17.21 -10.69
C GLY A 160 -1.37 15.95 -11.48
N ALA A 161 -1.52 14.82 -10.80
CA ALA A 161 -2.04 13.60 -11.39
C ALA A 161 -3.52 13.78 -11.80
N ASP A 162 -3.88 13.23 -12.95
CA ASP A 162 -5.26 13.23 -13.44
C ASP A 162 -6.07 12.06 -12.83
N VAL A 163 -5.40 10.95 -12.53
CA VAL A 163 -5.98 9.75 -11.90
C VAL A 163 -5.21 9.46 -10.61
N ILE A 164 -5.92 9.35 -9.49
CA ILE A 164 -5.35 9.06 -8.18
C ILE A 164 -5.99 7.78 -7.64
N ILE A 165 -5.19 6.73 -7.45
CA ILE A 165 -5.64 5.43 -6.97
C ILE A 165 -5.14 5.27 -5.53
N PRO A 166 -6.00 5.32 -4.51
CA PRO A 166 -5.62 5.06 -3.13
C PRO A 166 -5.37 3.56 -2.89
N GLY A 167 -4.65 3.20 -1.83
CA GLY A 167 -4.46 1.81 -1.41
C GLY A 167 -5.78 1.16 -1.02
N HIS A 168 -6.61 1.90 -0.29
CA HIS A 168 -7.93 1.46 0.15
C HIS A 168 -9.00 2.50 -0.14
N GLN A 169 -10.15 2.06 -0.65
CA GLN A 169 -11.31 2.93 -0.80
C GLN A 169 -12.63 2.18 -0.71
N LYS A 170 -13.67 2.91 -0.37
CA LYS A 170 -15.04 2.40 -0.45
C LYS A 170 -15.39 2.11 -1.91
N PRO A 171 -16.02 0.96 -2.21
CA PRO A 171 -16.46 0.64 -3.58
C PRO A 171 -17.31 1.74 -4.20
N GLY A 172 -17.04 2.07 -5.47
CA GLY A 172 -17.75 3.09 -6.23
C GLY A 172 -17.22 4.52 -6.07
N MET A 173 -16.20 4.74 -5.24
CA MET A 173 -15.54 6.04 -5.17
C MET A 173 -14.72 6.32 -6.43
N PRO A 174 -14.64 7.57 -6.89
CA PRO A 174 -13.82 7.94 -8.04
C PRO A 174 -12.32 7.85 -7.74
N PHE A 175 -11.52 7.68 -8.78
CA PHE A 175 -10.06 7.74 -8.72
C PHE A 175 -9.57 9.16 -9.02
N ASP A 176 -9.86 10.08 -8.10
CA ASP A 176 -9.56 11.51 -8.24
C ASP A 176 -8.95 12.12 -6.97
N SER A 177 -8.82 13.44 -6.94
CA SER A 177 -8.22 14.18 -5.83
C SER A 177 -9.02 14.13 -4.52
N SER A 178 -10.23 13.54 -4.49
CA SER A 178 -11.04 13.42 -3.27
C SER A 178 -10.33 12.63 -2.17
N SER A 179 -9.47 11.67 -2.54
CA SER A 179 -8.64 10.91 -1.58
C SER A 179 -7.65 11.80 -0.81
N PHE A 180 -7.05 12.81 -1.44
CA PHE A 180 -6.18 13.78 -0.74
C PHE A 180 -6.96 14.56 0.31
N THR A 181 -8.12 15.10 -0.09
CA THR A 181 -8.99 15.86 0.82
C THR A 181 -9.50 14.99 1.96
N PHE A 182 -9.94 13.77 1.66
CA PHE A 182 -10.39 12.82 2.68
C PHE A 182 -9.30 12.54 3.71
N MET A 183 -8.09 12.21 3.26
CA MET A 183 -6.97 11.86 4.15
C MET A 183 -6.54 13.03 5.02
N LYS A 184 -6.36 14.23 4.44
CA LYS A 184 -5.99 15.42 5.23
C LYS A 184 -7.02 15.70 6.32
N ASN A 185 -8.31 15.69 5.98
CA ASN A 185 -9.38 15.92 6.95
C ASN A 185 -9.44 14.82 8.01
N TYR A 186 -9.25 13.55 7.63
CA TYR A 186 -9.25 12.44 8.57
C TYR A 186 -8.11 12.55 9.59
N LEU A 187 -6.89 12.82 9.13
CA LEU A 187 -5.73 12.97 10.02
C LEU A 187 -5.88 14.16 10.97
N LEU A 188 -6.38 15.30 10.49
CA LEU A 188 -6.66 16.47 11.33
C LEU A 188 -7.73 16.16 12.39
N ALA A 189 -8.83 15.52 11.99
CA ALA A 189 -9.88 15.12 12.91
C ALA A 189 -9.37 14.09 13.95
N THR A 190 -8.49 13.18 13.55
CA THR A 190 -7.85 12.23 14.45
C THR A 190 -7.03 12.93 15.53
N GLU A 191 -6.20 13.92 15.17
CA GLU A 191 -5.43 14.70 16.15
C GLU A 191 -6.32 15.51 17.09
N GLU A 192 -7.39 16.11 16.57
CA GLU A 192 -8.36 16.83 17.39
C GLU A 192 -9.03 15.89 18.41
N GLU A 193 -9.39 14.69 17.98
CA GLU A 193 -10.08 13.72 18.85
C GLU A 193 -9.13 13.13 19.90
N ILE A 194 -7.89 12.84 19.52
CA ILE A 194 -6.83 12.43 20.46
C ILE A 194 -6.63 13.52 21.53
N ALA A 195 -6.56 14.79 21.13
CA ALA A 195 -6.38 15.91 22.06
C ALA A 195 -7.58 16.10 23.03
N ARG A 196 -8.79 15.73 22.62
CA ARG A 196 -10.00 15.78 23.46
C ARG A 196 -10.14 14.57 24.38
N SER A 197 -9.62 13.41 23.97
CA SER A 197 -9.76 12.16 24.70
C SER A 197 -8.89 12.19 25.97
N LYS A 198 -9.51 11.91 27.12
CA LYS A 198 -8.80 11.87 28.40
C LYS A 198 -8.11 10.53 28.65
N ASP A 199 -8.59 9.50 27.98
CA ASP A 199 -8.04 8.15 28.03
C ASP A 199 -8.42 7.38 26.76
N GLN A 200 -7.85 6.18 26.59
CA GLN A 200 -8.07 5.34 25.43
C GLN A 200 -9.54 4.90 25.25
N ALA A 201 -10.30 4.76 26.36
CA ALA A 201 -11.70 4.37 26.30
C ALA A 201 -12.58 5.47 25.67
N ASN A 202 -12.22 6.73 25.90
CA ASN A 202 -12.96 7.88 25.35
C ASN A 202 -12.66 8.13 23.85
N PHE A 203 -11.62 7.50 23.29
CA PHE A 203 -11.27 7.66 21.89
C PHE A 203 -12.18 6.85 20.95
N PHE A 204 -12.84 5.79 21.46
CA PHE A 204 -13.66 4.87 20.64
C PHE A 204 -15.19 5.14 20.76
N TYR A 205 -15.60 6.21 21.38
CA TYR A 205 -16.97 6.70 21.47
C TYR A 205 -17.04 8.14 20.91
#